data_19b55724a638fdc71cf35063f360579f
#
_entry.id   19b55724a638fdc71cf35063f360579f
#
_cell.length_a   1.000
_cell.length_b   1.000
_cell.length_c   1.000
_cell.angle_alpha   90.00
_cell.angle_beta   90.00
_cell.angle_gamma   90.00
#
_symmetry.space_group_name_H-M   'P 1'
#
loop_
_entity.id
_entity.type
_entity.pdbx_description
1 polymer ?
#
loop_
_entity_poly.entity_id
_entity_poly.type
_entity_poly.pdbx_seq_one_letter_code
_entity_poly.pdbx_strand_id
1 'polypeptide(L)'
;MSDFGSEDTSSLPTDAVSSLTAEQVSELSEETVAGFTAQQVQKLAPEAVAGFSKSQVSELTPTSLKGLSSEQMRVLPASAVEGLTAKQVSKLSEEAVSAFTPKQFKKLAPEAVAGFSKAQVSELTPKTIKVLGSEQVEQMPKRSFQALDTAQLAKLSKDAVTGLTSGQLRTLSGAEISAFKPAKIKSLDADAISGFKPATLNDFSRRQVKALRDDQLAGLTKKQIKKAGDFVDALTDRQIGALSFDPGRSNRLIDPLDDQNYSSLLSGLDLETLA
;
A
#
# COMPACT_ATOMS: atom_id res chain seq x y z
N MET A 1 -43.40 17.48 2.46
CA MET A 1 -42.45 16.54 1.83
C MET A 1 -42.18 17.05 0.42
N SER A 2 -41.09 17.73 0.22
CA SER A 2 -40.71 18.20 -1.11
C SER A 2 -40.09 17.01 -1.83
N ASP A 3 -40.78 16.60 -2.89
CA ASP A 3 -40.29 15.55 -3.81
C ASP A 3 -39.06 16.10 -4.56
N PHE A 4 -37.87 15.73 -4.14
CA PHE A 4 -36.61 16.07 -4.82
C PHE A 4 -36.35 15.13 -6.00
N GLY A 5 -37.39 14.78 -6.74
CA GLY A 5 -37.32 14.01 -7.97
C GLY A 5 -36.65 14.82 -9.09
N SER A 6 -35.54 14.31 -9.60
CA SER A 6 -34.91 14.63 -10.91
C SER A 6 -34.62 16.10 -11.27
N GLU A 7 -34.69 17.07 -10.37
CA GLU A 7 -34.20 18.42 -10.68
C GLU A 7 -32.67 18.48 -10.57
N ASP A 8 -32.04 19.22 -11.49
CA ASP A 8 -30.59 19.47 -11.50
C ASP A 8 -30.12 20.01 -10.13
N THR A 9 -29.56 19.13 -9.32
CA THR A 9 -29.16 19.43 -7.94
C THR A 9 -28.00 20.42 -7.85
N SER A 10 -27.32 20.71 -8.96
CA SER A 10 -26.35 21.82 -9.03
C SER A 10 -27.06 23.18 -8.77
N SER A 11 -28.39 23.21 -8.99
CA SER A 11 -29.22 24.38 -8.73
C SER A 11 -29.76 24.49 -7.29
N LEU A 12 -29.59 23.43 -6.44
CA LEU A 12 -30.04 23.53 -5.04
C LEU A 12 -29.21 24.58 -4.28
N PRO A 13 -29.88 25.52 -3.57
CA PRO A 13 -29.16 26.44 -2.72
C PRO A 13 -28.31 25.70 -1.68
N THR A 14 -27.10 26.18 -1.42
CA THR A 14 -26.20 25.59 -0.42
C THR A 14 -26.86 25.50 0.97
N ASP A 15 -27.76 26.41 1.30
CA ASP A 15 -28.50 26.41 2.57
C ASP A 15 -29.50 25.24 2.66
N ALA A 16 -30.14 24.87 1.55
CA ALA A 16 -31.01 23.70 1.49
C ALA A 16 -30.24 22.40 1.73
N VAL A 17 -29.02 22.29 1.16
CA VAL A 17 -28.13 21.12 1.35
C VAL A 17 -27.65 21.03 2.81
N SER A 18 -27.42 22.16 3.48
CA SER A 18 -26.90 22.16 4.85
C SER A 18 -27.93 21.66 5.89
N SER A 19 -29.21 21.66 5.54
CA SER A 19 -30.32 21.21 6.41
C SER A 19 -30.73 19.75 6.19
N LEU A 20 -30.09 19.04 5.23
CA LEU A 20 -30.41 17.64 4.99
C LEU A 20 -30.06 16.75 6.19
N THR A 21 -30.90 15.78 6.47
CA THR A 21 -30.67 14.72 7.46
C THR A 21 -30.06 13.49 6.79
N ALA A 22 -29.52 12.56 7.58
CA ALA A 22 -29.00 11.28 7.05
C ALA A 22 -30.07 10.47 6.30
N GLU A 23 -31.32 10.47 6.80
CA GLU A 23 -32.43 9.80 6.16
C GLU A 23 -32.72 10.41 4.79
N GLN A 24 -32.79 11.73 4.71
CA GLN A 24 -33.00 12.43 3.44
C GLN A 24 -31.86 12.18 2.46
N VAL A 25 -30.58 12.18 2.91
CA VAL A 25 -29.43 11.82 2.05
C VAL A 25 -29.54 10.39 1.55
N SER A 26 -29.98 9.43 2.39
CA SER A 26 -30.12 8.04 1.98
C SER A 26 -31.21 7.82 0.91
N GLU A 27 -32.20 8.72 0.83
CA GLU A 27 -33.31 8.70 -0.12
C GLU A 27 -32.99 9.42 -1.45
N LEU A 28 -31.88 10.19 -1.51
CA LEU A 28 -31.46 10.85 -2.74
C LEU A 28 -31.14 9.85 -3.83
N SER A 29 -31.54 10.13 -5.08
CA SER A 29 -31.14 9.35 -6.23
C SER A 29 -29.63 9.50 -6.49
N GLU A 30 -29.04 8.50 -7.13
CA GLU A 30 -27.62 8.53 -7.56
C GLU A 30 -27.36 9.72 -8.48
N GLU A 31 -28.30 10.04 -9.38
CA GLU A 31 -28.24 11.18 -10.28
C GLU A 31 -28.21 12.51 -9.52
N THR A 32 -29.06 12.63 -8.50
CA THR A 32 -29.07 13.78 -7.60
C THR A 32 -27.71 13.97 -6.92
N VAL A 33 -27.14 12.90 -6.38
CA VAL A 33 -25.83 12.93 -5.71
C VAL A 33 -24.68 13.25 -6.68
N ALA A 34 -24.75 12.76 -7.92
CA ALA A 34 -23.77 13.07 -8.98
C ALA A 34 -23.73 14.58 -9.29
N GLY A 35 -24.85 15.28 -9.13
CA GLY A 35 -24.95 16.72 -9.34
C GLY A 35 -24.34 17.58 -8.22
N PHE A 36 -23.95 17.03 -7.07
CA PHE A 36 -23.40 17.82 -5.98
C PHE A 36 -22.07 18.49 -6.35
N THR A 37 -21.96 19.77 -6.05
CA THR A 37 -20.72 20.54 -6.13
C THR A 37 -19.85 20.35 -4.87
N ALA A 38 -18.57 20.68 -4.95
CA ALA A 38 -17.69 20.67 -3.78
C ALA A 38 -18.20 21.56 -2.63
N GLN A 39 -18.78 22.70 -2.97
CA GLN A 39 -19.34 23.63 -1.97
C GLN A 39 -20.57 23.03 -1.27
N GLN A 40 -21.44 22.34 -2.00
CA GLN A 40 -22.58 21.65 -1.41
C GLN A 40 -22.12 20.50 -0.51
N VAL A 41 -21.17 19.66 -0.95
CA VAL A 41 -20.61 18.58 -0.12
C VAL A 41 -20.00 19.15 1.16
N GLN A 42 -19.24 20.24 1.07
CA GLN A 42 -18.66 20.92 2.24
C GLN A 42 -19.70 21.42 3.24
N LYS A 43 -20.89 21.81 2.76
CA LYS A 43 -21.99 22.35 3.59
C LYS A 43 -22.88 21.29 4.20
N LEU A 44 -22.80 20.03 3.74
CA LEU A 44 -23.54 18.95 4.40
C LEU A 44 -23.11 18.85 5.87
N ALA A 45 -24.07 18.71 6.75
CA ALA A 45 -23.79 18.40 8.14
C ALA A 45 -23.09 17.05 8.25
N PRO A 46 -22.11 16.83 9.15
CA PRO A 46 -21.46 15.54 9.32
C PRO A 46 -22.48 14.40 9.51
N GLU A 47 -23.54 14.65 10.27
CA GLU A 47 -24.62 13.68 10.51
C GLU A 47 -25.35 13.28 9.22
N ALA A 48 -25.52 14.22 8.29
CA ALA A 48 -26.13 13.95 6.98
C ALA A 48 -25.25 13.03 6.12
N VAL A 49 -23.94 13.20 6.17
CA VAL A 49 -22.97 12.36 5.44
C VAL A 49 -23.06 10.88 5.85
N ALA A 50 -23.51 10.60 7.08
CA ALA A 50 -23.75 9.23 7.55
C ALA A 50 -24.88 8.51 6.77
N GLY A 51 -25.69 9.22 6.01
CA GLY A 51 -26.74 8.65 5.16
C GLY A 51 -26.25 8.14 3.80
N PHE A 52 -25.04 8.45 3.37
CA PHE A 52 -24.56 8.01 2.06
C PHE A 52 -24.44 6.49 1.95
N SER A 53 -24.95 5.96 0.85
CA SER A 53 -24.73 4.58 0.41
C SER A 53 -23.45 4.43 -0.42
N LYS A 54 -23.05 3.17 -0.68
CA LYS A 54 -21.93 2.83 -1.57
C LYS A 54 -22.15 3.37 -2.98
N SER A 55 -23.32 3.13 -3.55
CA SER A 55 -23.66 3.59 -4.91
C SER A 55 -23.67 5.12 -5.01
N GLN A 56 -24.28 5.81 -4.05
CA GLN A 56 -24.26 7.26 -4.03
C GLN A 56 -22.83 7.84 -3.97
N VAL A 57 -21.94 7.24 -3.16
CA VAL A 57 -20.53 7.67 -3.09
C VAL A 57 -19.81 7.44 -4.42
N SER A 58 -20.11 6.33 -5.13
CA SER A 58 -19.49 6.07 -6.45
C SER A 58 -19.86 7.12 -7.48
N GLU A 59 -21.04 7.73 -7.37
CA GLU A 59 -21.54 8.75 -8.30
C GLU A 59 -21.05 10.17 -7.98
N LEU A 60 -20.58 10.44 -6.76
CA LEU A 60 -19.97 11.74 -6.45
C LEU A 60 -18.80 12.03 -7.38
N THR A 61 -18.79 13.22 -8.00
CA THR A 61 -17.67 13.57 -8.88
C THR A 61 -16.36 13.71 -8.08
N PRO A 62 -15.20 13.43 -8.69
CA PRO A 62 -13.92 13.69 -8.03
C PRO A 62 -13.76 15.14 -7.58
N THR A 63 -14.41 16.07 -8.27
CA THR A 63 -14.37 17.50 -7.93
C THR A 63 -15.20 17.80 -6.68
N SER A 64 -16.40 17.22 -6.55
CA SER A 64 -17.25 17.42 -5.37
C SER A 64 -16.61 16.87 -4.08
N LEU A 65 -15.88 15.75 -4.17
CA LEU A 65 -15.17 15.17 -3.02
C LEU A 65 -14.03 16.03 -2.45
N LYS A 66 -13.56 17.05 -3.18
CA LYS A 66 -12.65 18.06 -2.61
C LYS A 66 -13.28 18.84 -1.45
N GLY A 67 -14.60 18.92 -1.42
CA GLY A 67 -15.34 19.58 -0.35
C GLY A 67 -15.46 18.75 0.93
N LEU A 68 -15.11 17.47 0.90
CA LEU A 68 -15.28 16.59 2.05
C LEU A 68 -14.27 16.93 3.16
N SER A 69 -14.80 17.30 4.32
CA SER A 69 -13.99 17.63 5.50
C SER A 69 -13.52 16.37 6.25
N SER A 70 -12.59 16.56 7.18
CA SER A 70 -12.14 15.48 8.08
C SER A 70 -13.25 14.96 8.98
N GLU A 71 -14.16 15.82 9.45
CA GLU A 71 -15.30 15.42 10.28
C GLU A 71 -16.30 14.60 9.48
N GLN A 72 -16.63 15.04 8.27
CA GLN A 72 -17.49 14.31 7.35
C GLN A 72 -16.88 12.95 6.97
N MET A 73 -15.57 12.88 6.70
CA MET A 73 -14.90 11.63 6.40
C MET A 73 -15.03 10.63 7.57
N ARG A 74 -14.91 11.07 8.81
CA ARG A 74 -15.00 10.17 9.99
C ARG A 74 -16.34 9.49 10.14
N VAL A 75 -17.41 10.17 9.76
CA VAL A 75 -18.79 9.67 9.92
C VAL A 75 -19.33 8.99 8.67
N LEU A 76 -18.66 9.14 7.52
CA LEU A 76 -19.02 8.41 6.30
C LEU A 76 -19.06 6.90 6.58
N PRO A 77 -20.16 6.19 6.25
CA PRO A 77 -20.24 4.75 6.50
C PRO A 77 -19.11 3.96 5.86
N ALA A 78 -18.56 2.98 6.57
CA ALA A 78 -17.50 2.13 6.01
C ALA A 78 -17.97 1.37 4.75
N SER A 79 -19.26 1.04 4.66
CA SER A 79 -19.87 0.48 3.45
C SER A 79 -19.91 1.48 2.30
N ALA A 80 -20.11 2.76 2.57
CA ALA A 80 -20.09 3.81 1.56
C ALA A 80 -18.68 4.04 0.98
N VAL A 81 -17.65 3.93 1.83
CA VAL A 81 -16.25 4.04 1.41
C VAL A 81 -15.86 2.99 0.34
N GLU A 82 -16.50 1.82 0.32
CA GLU A 82 -16.30 0.82 -0.75
C GLU A 82 -16.64 1.35 -2.15
N GLY A 83 -17.44 2.41 -2.26
CA GLY A 83 -17.80 3.06 -3.52
C GLY A 83 -16.73 4.04 -4.05
N LEU A 84 -15.72 4.39 -3.26
CA LEU A 84 -14.69 5.32 -3.69
C LEU A 84 -13.82 4.72 -4.81
N THR A 85 -13.62 5.49 -5.86
CA THR A 85 -12.72 5.17 -6.97
C THR A 85 -11.34 5.82 -6.78
N ALA A 86 -10.33 5.34 -7.53
CA ALA A 86 -8.99 5.94 -7.51
C ALA A 86 -9.00 7.45 -7.88
N LYS A 87 -9.83 7.84 -8.85
CA LYS A 87 -9.97 9.24 -9.27
C LYS A 87 -10.53 10.10 -8.12
N GLN A 88 -11.51 9.60 -7.40
CA GLN A 88 -12.11 10.26 -6.25
C GLN A 88 -11.11 10.38 -5.08
N VAL A 89 -10.43 9.29 -4.73
CA VAL A 89 -9.39 9.28 -3.69
C VAL A 89 -8.30 10.31 -3.99
N SER A 90 -7.88 10.44 -5.25
CA SER A 90 -6.85 11.41 -5.65
C SER A 90 -7.24 12.88 -5.41
N LYS A 91 -8.52 13.16 -5.17
CA LYS A 91 -9.05 14.51 -4.95
C LYS A 91 -9.42 14.81 -3.50
N LEU A 92 -9.41 13.80 -2.63
CA LEU A 92 -9.57 14.03 -1.19
C LEU A 92 -8.43 14.92 -0.67
N SER A 93 -8.77 15.81 0.27
CA SER A 93 -7.74 16.58 0.98
C SER A 93 -6.90 15.68 1.89
N GLU A 94 -5.72 16.13 2.26
CA GLU A 94 -4.83 15.42 3.20
C GLU A 94 -5.51 15.25 4.56
N GLU A 95 -6.24 16.27 5.01
CA GLU A 95 -7.01 16.25 6.25
C GLU A 95 -8.13 15.20 6.21
N ALA A 96 -8.86 15.08 5.09
CA ALA A 96 -9.86 14.05 4.91
C ALA A 96 -9.23 12.65 4.92
N VAL A 97 -8.07 12.49 4.28
CA VAL A 97 -7.34 11.21 4.27
C VAL A 97 -6.84 10.84 5.68
N SER A 98 -6.31 11.79 6.45
CA SER A 98 -5.87 11.55 7.83
C SER A 98 -7.00 11.11 8.76
N ALA A 99 -8.24 11.47 8.39
CA ALA A 99 -9.45 11.18 9.15
C ALA A 99 -10.05 9.79 8.90
N PHE A 100 -9.56 9.04 7.91
CA PHE A 100 -10.01 7.67 7.70
C PHE A 100 -9.89 6.85 8.99
N THR A 101 -10.98 6.21 9.37
CA THR A 101 -10.95 5.22 10.45
C THR A 101 -10.39 3.88 9.93
N PRO A 102 -9.80 3.05 10.80
CA PRO A 102 -9.34 1.71 10.38
C PRO A 102 -10.45 0.86 9.75
N LYS A 103 -11.69 1.00 10.22
CA LYS A 103 -12.85 0.28 9.68
C LYS A 103 -13.15 0.69 8.23
N GLN A 104 -13.13 1.99 7.95
CA GLN A 104 -13.31 2.53 6.61
C GLN A 104 -12.15 2.11 5.69
N PHE A 105 -10.90 2.28 6.15
CA PHE A 105 -9.72 1.97 5.35
C PHE A 105 -9.64 0.50 4.96
N LYS A 106 -10.03 -0.41 5.87
CA LYS A 106 -10.15 -1.85 5.57
C LYS A 106 -11.17 -2.15 4.49
N LYS A 107 -12.21 -1.31 4.34
CA LYS A 107 -13.29 -1.47 3.37
C LYS A 107 -13.03 -0.76 2.04
N LEU A 108 -12.00 0.10 1.99
CA LEU A 108 -11.61 0.77 0.75
C LEU A 108 -11.19 -0.27 -0.29
N ALA A 109 -11.77 -0.18 -1.49
CA ALA A 109 -11.44 -1.08 -2.59
C ALA A 109 -9.93 -1.00 -2.93
N PRO A 110 -9.26 -2.14 -3.24
CA PRO A 110 -7.84 -2.14 -3.60
C PRO A 110 -7.53 -1.17 -4.74
N GLU A 111 -8.37 -1.11 -5.76
CA GLU A 111 -8.21 -0.22 -6.92
C GLU A 111 -8.25 1.26 -6.53
N ALA A 112 -9.02 1.60 -5.50
CA ALA A 112 -9.09 2.98 -5.00
C ALA A 112 -7.77 3.45 -4.38
N VAL A 113 -6.99 2.52 -3.81
CA VAL A 113 -5.66 2.81 -3.23
C VAL A 113 -4.68 3.33 -4.28
N ALA A 114 -4.85 2.96 -5.55
CA ALA A 114 -4.06 3.50 -6.66
C ALA A 114 -4.20 5.03 -6.82
N GLY A 115 -5.25 5.62 -6.26
CA GLY A 115 -5.50 7.06 -6.29
C GLY A 115 -4.70 7.87 -5.28
N PHE A 116 -4.12 7.26 -4.25
CA PHE A 116 -3.40 8.02 -3.23
C PHE A 116 -2.14 8.69 -3.78
N SER A 117 -2.02 9.98 -3.51
CA SER A 117 -0.79 10.75 -3.73
C SER A 117 0.26 10.47 -2.65
N LYS A 118 1.49 10.92 -2.88
CA LYS A 118 2.56 10.88 -1.88
C LYS A 118 2.19 11.62 -0.60
N ALA A 119 1.65 12.84 -0.73
CA ALA A 119 1.25 13.67 0.40
C ALA A 119 0.13 13.00 1.23
N GLN A 120 -0.89 12.45 0.56
CA GLN A 120 -1.98 11.73 1.22
C GLN A 120 -1.49 10.49 2.00
N VAL A 121 -0.52 9.74 1.46
CA VAL A 121 0.03 8.55 2.13
C VAL A 121 0.82 8.93 3.39
N SER A 122 1.55 10.06 3.37
CA SER A 122 2.26 10.54 4.57
C SER A 122 1.33 10.87 5.73
N GLU A 123 0.07 11.24 5.44
CA GLU A 123 -0.95 11.54 6.46
C GLU A 123 -1.67 10.30 7.03
N LEU A 124 -1.45 9.11 6.45
CA LEU A 124 -2.07 7.90 6.95
C LEU A 124 -1.59 7.55 8.36
N THR A 125 -2.53 7.35 9.26
CA THR A 125 -2.19 7.03 10.65
C THR A 125 -1.62 5.62 10.79
N PRO A 126 -0.79 5.34 11.80
CA PRO A 126 -0.32 3.98 12.09
C PRO A 126 -1.45 2.96 12.29
N LYS A 127 -2.64 3.41 12.72
CA LYS A 127 -3.83 2.55 12.89
C LYS A 127 -4.41 2.15 11.54
N THR A 128 -4.46 3.06 10.57
CA THR A 128 -4.93 2.79 9.20
C THR A 128 -3.92 1.93 8.43
N ILE A 129 -2.63 2.20 8.56
CA ILE A 129 -1.57 1.36 7.96
C ILE A 129 -1.64 -0.09 8.45
N LYS A 130 -1.97 -0.31 9.72
CA LYS A 130 -2.03 -1.67 10.31
C LYS A 130 -3.10 -2.56 9.68
N VAL A 131 -4.16 -1.98 9.14
CA VAL A 131 -5.31 -2.72 8.58
C VAL A 131 -5.27 -2.87 7.06
N LEU A 132 -4.23 -2.35 6.40
CA LEU A 132 -3.99 -2.60 4.98
C LEU A 132 -3.91 -4.11 4.70
N GLY A 133 -4.60 -4.54 3.65
CA GLY A 133 -4.48 -5.87 3.07
C GLY A 133 -3.41 -5.95 1.99
N SER A 134 -3.06 -7.17 1.58
CA SER A 134 -2.07 -7.43 0.53
C SER A 134 -2.45 -6.77 -0.80
N GLU A 135 -3.68 -6.93 -1.27
CA GLU A 135 -4.17 -6.34 -2.52
C GLU A 135 -4.12 -4.80 -2.49
N GLN A 136 -4.47 -4.19 -1.35
CA GLN A 136 -4.38 -2.74 -1.19
C GLN A 136 -2.93 -2.24 -1.28
N VAL A 137 -1.98 -2.98 -0.70
CA VAL A 137 -0.55 -2.63 -0.78
C VAL A 137 -0.02 -2.82 -2.20
N GLU A 138 -0.41 -3.88 -2.89
CA GLU A 138 -0.04 -4.15 -4.27
C GLU A 138 -0.46 -3.01 -5.21
N GLN A 139 -1.70 -2.51 -5.04
CA GLN A 139 -2.25 -1.41 -5.84
C GLN A 139 -1.67 -0.04 -5.49
N MET A 140 -1.01 0.10 -4.33
CA MET A 140 -0.42 1.39 -3.93
C MET A 140 0.70 1.80 -4.88
N PRO A 141 0.61 3.00 -5.53
CA PRO A 141 1.65 3.45 -6.45
C PRO A 141 3.02 3.51 -5.75
N LYS A 142 4.06 3.03 -6.44
CA LYS A 142 5.44 3.06 -5.94
C LYS A 142 5.85 4.41 -5.35
N ARG A 143 5.49 5.52 -6.04
CA ARG A 143 5.81 6.88 -5.57
C ARG A 143 5.10 7.25 -4.28
N SER A 144 3.89 6.73 -4.09
CA SER A 144 3.09 6.97 -2.90
C SER A 144 3.58 6.11 -1.74
N PHE A 145 3.93 4.86 -2.01
CA PHE A 145 4.56 3.96 -1.05
C PHE A 145 5.86 4.55 -0.45
N GLN A 146 6.64 5.27 -1.24
CA GLN A 146 7.86 5.97 -0.78
C GLN A 146 7.61 7.06 0.28
N ALA A 147 6.37 7.46 0.49
CA ALA A 147 6.03 8.44 1.52
C ALA A 147 5.83 7.81 2.91
N LEU A 148 5.74 6.48 2.98
CA LEU A 148 5.64 5.79 4.25
C LEU A 148 6.94 5.95 5.03
N ASP A 149 6.85 6.47 6.24
CA ASP A 149 7.97 6.54 7.15
C ASP A 149 8.28 5.19 7.81
N THR A 150 9.40 5.12 8.52
CA THR A 150 9.84 3.91 9.23
C THR A 150 8.80 3.41 10.25
N ALA A 151 8.10 4.34 10.94
CA ALA A 151 7.08 4.00 11.93
C ALA A 151 5.82 3.41 11.27
N GLN A 152 5.40 3.96 10.13
CA GLN A 152 4.31 3.45 9.31
C GLN A 152 4.66 2.07 8.72
N LEU A 153 5.84 1.92 8.11
CA LEU A 153 6.34 0.63 7.58
C LEU A 153 6.39 -0.45 8.67
N ALA A 154 6.79 -0.09 9.90
CA ALA A 154 6.77 -1.01 11.04
C ALA A 154 5.36 -1.49 11.41
N LYS A 155 4.31 -0.77 11.02
CA LYS A 155 2.90 -1.14 11.30
C LYS A 155 2.25 -2.01 10.23
N LEU A 156 2.82 -2.11 9.03
CA LEU A 156 2.30 -3.05 8.02
C LEU A 156 2.10 -4.44 8.64
N SER A 157 0.97 -5.06 8.39
CA SER A 157 0.69 -6.43 8.82
C SER A 157 1.55 -7.44 8.03
N LYS A 158 1.59 -8.71 8.44
CA LYS A 158 2.21 -9.76 7.62
C LYS A 158 1.48 -9.94 6.29
N ASP A 159 0.15 -9.85 6.31
CA ASP A 159 -0.67 -9.91 5.12
C ASP A 159 -0.34 -8.74 4.17
N ALA A 160 -0.32 -7.51 4.66
CA ALA A 160 0.09 -6.34 3.87
C ALA A 160 1.47 -6.52 3.21
N VAL A 161 2.41 -7.13 3.91
CA VAL A 161 3.78 -7.37 3.41
C VAL A 161 3.81 -8.38 2.26
N THR A 162 2.89 -9.33 2.20
CA THR A 162 2.80 -10.27 1.05
C THR A 162 2.43 -9.57 -0.26
N GLY A 163 1.73 -8.44 -0.19
CA GLY A 163 1.37 -7.63 -1.36
C GLY A 163 2.47 -6.64 -1.82
N LEU A 164 3.63 -6.60 -1.16
CA LEU A 164 4.72 -5.72 -1.58
C LEU A 164 5.31 -6.17 -2.92
N THR A 165 5.33 -5.25 -3.87
CA THR A 165 5.89 -5.48 -5.21
C THR A 165 7.40 -5.24 -5.25
N SER A 166 8.09 -5.82 -6.24
CA SER A 166 9.52 -5.56 -6.49
C SER A 166 9.80 -4.06 -6.72
N GLY A 167 8.83 -3.36 -7.36
CA GLY A 167 8.91 -1.92 -7.58
C GLY A 167 8.91 -1.11 -6.28
N GLN A 168 8.10 -1.51 -5.29
CA GLN A 168 8.04 -0.88 -3.97
C GLN A 168 9.27 -1.24 -3.13
N LEU A 169 9.70 -2.51 -3.10
CA LEU A 169 10.91 -2.93 -2.38
C LEU A 169 12.18 -2.22 -2.89
N ARG A 170 12.24 -1.90 -4.19
CA ARG A 170 13.33 -1.13 -4.78
C ARG A 170 13.46 0.29 -4.21
N THR A 171 12.40 0.83 -3.62
CA THR A 171 12.42 2.18 -3.06
C THR A 171 12.97 2.23 -1.65
N LEU A 172 12.93 1.11 -0.94
CA LEU A 172 13.36 1.05 0.45
C LEU A 172 14.86 1.32 0.61
N SER A 173 15.18 2.10 1.62
CA SER A 173 16.52 2.30 2.17
C SER A 173 16.83 1.28 3.26
N GLY A 174 18.08 1.22 3.70
CA GLY A 174 18.49 0.38 4.83
C GLY A 174 17.78 0.73 6.14
N ALA A 175 17.59 2.02 6.41
CA ALA A 175 16.83 2.47 7.59
C ALA A 175 15.39 1.96 7.57
N GLU A 176 14.73 2.00 6.41
CA GLU A 176 13.36 1.53 6.25
C GLU A 176 13.25 0.01 6.34
N ILE A 177 14.22 -0.74 5.78
CA ILE A 177 14.22 -2.20 5.91
C ILE A 177 14.41 -2.67 7.36
N SER A 178 15.11 -1.89 8.19
CA SER A 178 15.26 -2.19 9.61
C SER A 178 13.93 -2.23 10.37
N ALA A 179 12.89 -1.55 9.86
CA ALA A 179 11.53 -1.58 10.41
C ALA A 179 10.84 -2.95 10.24
N PHE A 180 11.34 -3.78 9.31
CA PHE A 180 10.74 -5.09 9.05
C PHE A 180 11.34 -6.15 10.00
N LYS A 181 10.53 -6.59 10.96
CA LYS A 181 10.91 -7.72 11.82
C LYS A 181 11.16 -8.97 10.97
N PRO A 182 12.02 -9.93 11.41
CA PRO A 182 12.32 -11.15 10.66
C PRO A 182 11.08 -11.92 10.15
N ALA A 183 10.02 -11.95 10.95
CA ALA A 183 8.77 -12.59 10.55
C ALA A 183 8.07 -11.91 9.36
N LYS A 184 8.26 -10.60 9.17
CA LYS A 184 7.75 -9.88 7.98
C LYS A 184 8.64 -10.13 6.76
N ILE A 185 9.96 -10.15 6.95
CA ILE A 185 10.90 -10.54 5.88
C ILE A 185 10.53 -11.92 5.32
N LYS A 186 10.25 -12.89 6.21
CA LYS A 186 9.78 -14.22 5.82
C LYS A 186 8.46 -14.20 5.03
N SER A 187 7.60 -13.19 5.22
CA SER A 187 6.30 -13.08 4.55
C SER A 187 6.38 -12.38 3.18
N LEU A 188 7.50 -11.76 2.82
CA LEU A 188 7.67 -11.15 1.50
C LEU A 188 7.47 -12.19 0.40
N ASP A 189 6.85 -11.76 -0.71
CA ASP A 189 6.74 -12.56 -1.90
C ASP A 189 8.14 -12.86 -2.49
N ALA A 190 8.35 -14.08 -2.99
CA ALA A 190 9.64 -14.51 -3.51
C ALA A 190 10.05 -13.71 -4.76
N ASP A 191 9.09 -13.38 -5.63
CA ASP A 191 9.38 -12.62 -6.85
C ASP A 191 9.66 -11.14 -6.54
N ALA A 192 9.08 -10.61 -5.44
CA ALA A 192 9.29 -9.24 -5.01
C ALA A 192 10.73 -8.97 -4.53
N ILE A 193 11.41 -9.98 -3.98
CA ILE A 193 12.79 -9.88 -3.43
C ILE A 193 13.78 -9.34 -4.46
N SER A 194 13.59 -9.65 -5.75
CA SER A 194 14.42 -9.13 -6.86
C SER A 194 14.40 -7.58 -6.93
N GLY A 195 13.46 -6.94 -6.27
CA GLY A 195 13.35 -5.48 -6.20
C GLY A 195 14.39 -4.82 -5.30
N PHE A 196 14.92 -5.48 -4.29
CA PHE A 196 15.88 -4.85 -3.39
C PHE A 196 17.14 -4.40 -4.11
N LYS A 197 17.65 -3.23 -3.75
CA LYS A 197 18.97 -2.79 -4.17
C LYS A 197 20.04 -3.60 -3.41
N PRO A 198 21.21 -3.88 -4.02
CA PRO A 198 22.30 -4.53 -3.31
C PRO A 198 22.70 -3.82 -2.01
N ALA A 199 22.74 -2.49 -2.00
CA ALA A 199 23.02 -1.72 -0.79
C ALA A 199 21.99 -1.99 0.31
N THR A 200 20.69 -2.03 -0.04
CA THR A 200 19.64 -2.34 0.94
C THR A 200 19.73 -3.77 1.47
N LEU A 201 20.20 -4.73 0.67
CA LEU A 201 20.45 -6.10 1.13
C LEU A 201 21.58 -6.14 2.18
N ASN A 202 22.65 -5.36 2.01
CA ASN A 202 23.72 -5.26 3.00
C ASN A 202 23.26 -4.68 4.34
N ASP A 203 22.17 -3.91 4.34
CA ASP A 203 21.60 -3.36 5.57
C ASP A 203 20.69 -4.37 6.34
N PHE A 204 20.49 -5.58 5.80
CA PHE A 204 19.75 -6.62 6.51
C PHE A 204 20.54 -7.07 7.73
N SER A 205 19.88 -7.10 8.89
CA SER A 205 20.45 -7.73 10.06
C SER A 205 20.59 -9.25 9.86
N ARG A 206 21.56 -9.88 10.51
CA ARG A 206 21.72 -11.35 10.50
C ARG A 206 20.41 -12.11 10.81
N ARG A 207 19.55 -11.56 11.67
CA ARG A 207 18.24 -12.16 11.99
C ARG A 207 17.27 -12.09 10.82
N GLN A 208 17.30 -11.01 10.05
CA GLN A 208 16.48 -10.85 8.85
C GLN A 208 16.98 -11.77 7.74
N VAL A 209 18.31 -11.86 7.52
CA VAL A 209 18.90 -12.79 6.55
C VAL A 209 18.52 -14.23 6.88
N LYS A 210 18.69 -14.68 8.12
CA LYS A 210 18.30 -16.03 8.57
C LYS A 210 16.80 -16.33 8.43
N ALA A 211 15.95 -15.31 8.37
CA ALA A 211 14.51 -15.48 8.20
C ALA A 211 14.08 -15.67 6.74
N LEU A 212 14.96 -15.40 5.78
CA LEU A 212 14.67 -15.60 4.36
C LEU A 212 14.47 -17.09 4.06
N ARG A 213 13.45 -17.37 3.25
CA ARG A 213 13.16 -18.71 2.73
C ARG A 213 14.00 -19.00 1.50
N ASP A 214 14.12 -20.28 1.17
CA ASP A 214 14.91 -20.75 0.03
C ASP A 214 14.35 -20.23 -1.31
N ASP A 215 13.03 -20.17 -1.46
CA ASP A 215 12.34 -19.58 -2.62
C ASP A 215 12.60 -18.08 -2.78
N GLN A 216 12.67 -17.36 -1.66
CA GLN A 216 13.03 -15.94 -1.66
C GLN A 216 14.49 -15.72 -2.08
N LEU A 217 15.40 -16.55 -1.62
CA LEU A 217 16.81 -16.51 -2.02
C LEU A 217 16.98 -16.82 -3.52
N ALA A 218 16.24 -17.79 -4.04
CA ALA A 218 16.21 -18.09 -5.47
C ALA A 218 15.65 -16.94 -6.32
N GLY A 219 14.87 -16.03 -5.73
CA GLY A 219 14.38 -14.80 -6.38
C GLY A 219 15.44 -13.70 -6.54
N LEU A 220 16.60 -13.80 -5.88
CA LEU A 220 17.68 -12.83 -5.99
C LEU A 220 18.42 -12.95 -7.33
N THR A 221 18.85 -11.83 -7.88
CA THR A 221 19.62 -11.76 -9.14
C THR A 221 21.12 -11.92 -8.89
N LYS A 222 21.86 -12.42 -9.89
CA LYS A 222 23.36 -12.45 -9.88
C LYS A 222 23.96 -11.09 -9.50
N LYS A 223 23.38 -10.00 -10.02
CA LYS A 223 23.85 -8.64 -9.74
C LYS A 223 23.68 -8.25 -8.26
N GLN A 224 22.59 -8.68 -7.64
CA GLN A 224 22.36 -8.44 -6.21
C GLN A 224 23.39 -9.20 -5.37
N ILE A 225 23.56 -10.49 -5.61
CA ILE A 225 24.53 -11.34 -4.89
C ILE A 225 25.95 -10.81 -5.03
N LYS A 226 26.41 -10.51 -6.25
CA LYS A 226 27.78 -9.99 -6.49
C LYS A 226 28.06 -8.65 -5.81
N LYS A 227 27.05 -7.86 -5.49
CA LYS A 227 27.19 -6.50 -4.93
C LYS A 227 26.73 -6.36 -3.49
N ALA A 228 26.27 -7.43 -2.87
CA ALA A 228 25.76 -7.44 -1.50
C ALA A 228 26.62 -8.38 -0.64
N GLY A 229 27.91 -8.07 -0.47
CA GLY A 229 28.87 -8.89 0.24
C GLY A 229 28.45 -9.17 1.68
N ASP A 230 28.15 -8.14 2.46
CA ASP A 230 27.73 -8.29 3.87
C ASP A 230 26.47 -9.14 4.03
N PHE A 231 25.55 -9.08 3.04
CA PHE A 231 24.37 -9.94 3.00
C PHE A 231 24.77 -11.39 2.76
N VAL A 232 25.69 -11.64 1.81
CA VAL A 232 26.18 -13.00 1.49
C VAL A 232 26.91 -13.60 2.69
N ASP A 233 27.75 -12.84 3.37
CA ASP A 233 28.48 -13.26 4.57
C ASP A 233 27.56 -13.58 5.78
N ALA A 234 26.34 -13.09 5.74
CA ALA A 234 25.34 -13.37 6.77
C ALA A 234 24.47 -14.62 6.47
N LEU A 235 24.59 -15.22 5.28
CA LEU A 235 23.88 -16.44 4.90
C LEU A 235 24.39 -17.65 5.70
N THR A 236 23.50 -18.59 5.95
CA THR A 236 23.86 -19.91 6.47
C THR A 236 24.22 -20.87 5.34
N ASP A 237 24.96 -21.94 5.62
CA ASP A 237 25.35 -22.97 4.62
C ASP A 237 24.14 -23.50 3.85
N ARG A 238 23.02 -23.74 4.55
CA ARG A 238 21.76 -24.13 3.92
C ARG A 238 21.26 -23.09 2.93
N GLN A 239 21.35 -21.81 3.28
CA GLN A 239 20.90 -20.70 2.43
C GLN A 239 21.82 -20.49 1.23
N ILE A 240 23.12 -20.70 1.40
CA ILE A 240 24.10 -20.72 0.30
C ILE A 240 23.75 -21.85 -0.68
N GLY A 241 23.43 -23.04 -0.16
CA GLY A 241 22.94 -24.16 -0.99
C GLY A 241 21.66 -23.81 -1.78
N ALA A 242 20.74 -23.05 -1.19
CA ALA A 242 19.53 -22.62 -1.86
C ALA A 242 19.76 -21.60 -2.99
N LEU A 243 20.82 -20.79 -2.92
CA LEU A 243 21.22 -19.89 -4.00
C LEU A 243 21.70 -20.67 -5.25
N SER A 244 22.20 -21.88 -5.05
CA SER A 244 22.85 -22.72 -6.07
C SER A 244 21.87 -23.59 -6.87
N PHE A 245 20.61 -23.72 -6.44
CA PHE A 245 19.74 -24.82 -6.87
C PHE A 245 18.35 -24.35 -7.32
N ASP A 246 18.24 -23.79 -8.53
CA ASP A 246 16.98 -23.82 -9.28
C ASP A 246 17.23 -24.19 -10.75
N PRO A 247 17.13 -25.48 -11.10
CA PRO A 247 17.29 -25.94 -12.50
C PRO A 247 16.13 -25.50 -13.41
N GLY A 248 15.00 -25.01 -12.86
CA GLY A 248 13.85 -24.56 -13.64
C GLY A 248 13.83 -23.06 -13.96
N ARG A 249 14.68 -22.27 -13.30
CA ARG A 249 14.76 -20.81 -13.48
C ARG A 249 16.11 -20.40 -14.09
N SER A 250 16.50 -21.02 -15.17
CA SER A 250 17.82 -20.91 -15.82
C SER A 250 18.27 -19.49 -16.21
N ASN A 251 17.47 -18.46 -15.91
CA ASN A 251 17.80 -17.07 -16.24
C ASN A 251 18.14 -16.17 -15.04
N ARG A 252 18.12 -16.67 -13.78
CA ARG A 252 18.24 -15.77 -12.62
C ARG A 252 19.53 -15.88 -11.81
N LEU A 253 20.15 -17.02 -11.63
CA LEU A 253 21.30 -17.10 -10.74
C LEU A 253 22.53 -17.84 -11.22
N ILE A 254 22.45 -18.94 -11.95
CA ILE A 254 23.65 -19.69 -12.37
C ILE A 254 23.43 -20.22 -13.78
N ASP A 255 24.33 -19.84 -14.69
CA ASP A 255 24.61 -20.60 -15.90
C ASP A 255 25.41 -21.81 -15.45
N PRO A 256 24.92 -23.07 -15.67
CA PRO A 256 25.62 -24.28 -15.21
C PRO A 256 26.97 -24.52 -15.86
N LEU A 257 27.36 -23.66 -16.81
CA LEU A 257 28.57 -23.81 -17.59
C LEU A 257 29.78 -23.01 -17.07
N ASP A 258 29.62 -22.29 -15.94
CA ASP A 258 30.73 -21.49 -15.43
C ASP A 258 31.20 -21.96 -14.04
N ASP A 259 31.83 -23.14 -13.98
CA ASP A 259 32.50 -23.65 -12.79
C ASP A 259 33.53 -22.67 -12.20
N GLN A 260 34.04 -21.73 -13.01
CA GLN A 260 34.96 -20.68 -12.56
C GLN A 260 34.26 -19.59 -11.73
N ASN A 261 32.98 -19.31 -12.00
CA ASN A 261 32.21 -18.35 -11.18
C ASN A 261 31.79 -18.92 -9.83
N TYR A 262 31.62 -20.24 -9.74
CA TYR A 262 31.34 -20.92 -8.47
C TYR A 262 32.56 -20.86 -7.54
N SER A 263 33.75 -21.14 -8.06
CA SER A 263 35.01 -21.02 -7.33
C SER A 263 35.33 -19.59 -6.91
N SER A 264 34.97 -18.58 -7.71
CA SER A 264 35.19 -17.16 -7.35
C SER A 264 34.12 -16.61 -6.35
N LEU A 265 32.93 -17.18 -6.33
CA LEU A 265 31.92 -16.93 -5.28
C LEU A 265 32.35 -17.57 -3.95
N LEU A 266 32.86 -18.79 -4.00
CA LEU A 266 33.38 -19.51 -2.84
C LEU A 266 34.74 -18.99 -2.37
N SER A 267 35.62 -18.49 -3.26
CA SER A 267 36.91 -17.89 -2.88
C SER A 267 36.79 -16.48 -2.31
N GLY A 268 35.65 -15.82 -2.50
CA GLY A 268 35.30 -14.57 -1.81
C GLY A 268 34.63 -14.80 -0.44
N LEU A 269 34.19 -16.02 -0.15
CA LEU A 269 33.75 -16.46 1.15
C LEU A 269 34.97 -17.03 1.88
N ASP A 270 35.41 -16.40 2.95
CA ASP A 270 36.50 -16.88 3.80
C ASP A 270 36.04 -18.16 4.50
N LEU A 271 36.26 -19.31 3.80
CA LEU A 271 35.89 -20.65 4.28
C LEU A 271 36.80 -21.16 5.40
N GLU A 272 37.88 -20.44 5.74
CA GLU A 272 38.75 -20.82 6.87
C GLU A 272 38.14 -20.58 8.23
N THR A 273 37.02 -19.84 8.30
CA THR A 273 36.27 -19.63 9.56
C THR A 273 35.13 -20.63 9.78
N LEU A 274 34.94 -21.62 8.91
CA LEU A 274 33.84 -22.60 8.97
C LEU A 274 34.31 -24.03 9.26
N ALA A 275 35.58 -24.22 9.74
CA ALA A 275 36.06 -25.51 10.22
C ALA A 275 35.88 -25.68 11.73
#